data_02229da82281b4efc113ddb9eea70516
#
_entry.id   02229da82281b4efc113ddb9eea70516
#
_cell.length_a   1.000
_cell.length_b   1.000
_cell.length_c   1.000
_cell.angle_alpha   90.00
_cell.angle_beta   90.00
_cell.angle_gamma   90.00
#
_symmetry.space_group_name_H-M   'P 1'
#
loop_
_entity.id
_entity.type
_entity.pdbx_description
1 polymer ?
#
loop_
_entity_poly.entity_id
_entity_poly.type
_entity_poly.pdbx_seq_one_letter_code
_entity_poly.pdbx_strand_id
1 'polypeptide(L)'
;NERLPSGLKRLGKISGYKILFTYDDVKKYTVSGVIKDKAIEQALDIILTDKPLEYHIENQFITITPKGPSKQAKIFNVKGVVISGENGQPLIGATVLIKGTKTGVLTDIDGKFLMEKVPSNATLQFSYIGMTPQDLSPTPDMKVTLESDVQSLSEVVVTGMQRMDKRMFTGATAQLSADNVKIDGMPEISRALEGRAAGVSVQNVSGSFGTAPKIRVRGATSIYGSSKPLWVVDGVVMEDVTEVSADQLSSGDAVTLISSAIAGLNADDIESFQILKDGSATSIYGARAMAGVIVVTTKKGKAGISRINYTGEYSIRLKPSYSEFNIMNSQEQMGVYKEMQKKGWLNFAETYRAADSGVYGKMYQLMNTYDPVTGQFALMNIAKTQREYLKSAEMRNTDWFDELFRTNIMHNHSVSLSSGTEKASFYASLSALVDPGWTQQSSVNRYTANLNATFNISKTLSINLISSASYRKQRAPGTLSQSIDPVYGEVRRDFDINPYSYALNTSRTLSPDEFYTRNYSPFNIMYELDNNYMNLHVVDMKFQSELKWKPIQGL
;
A
#
# COMPACT_ATOMS: atom_id res chain seq x y z
N ASN A 1 16.76 73.05 6.45
CA ASN A 1 16.38 72.72 5.05
C ASN A 1 17.47 71.94 4.34
N GLU A 2 17.23 70.70 4.09
CA GLU A 2 18.13 69.81 3.37
C GLU A 2 17.41 69.23 2.13
N ARG A 3 18.13 68.93 1.04
CA ARG A 3 17.52 68.26 -0.09
C ARG A 3 17.08 66.85 0.31
N LEU A 4 15.89 66.41 -0.12
CA LEU A 4 15.32 65.14 0.27
C LEU A 4 16.23 63.94 0.01
N PRO A 5 17.00 63.83 -1.12
CA PRO A 5 17.95 62.72 -1.34
C PRO A 5 19.04 62.66 -0.28
N SER A 6 19.52 63.79 0.22
CA SER A 6 20.55 63.87 1.28
C SER A 6 19.97 63.48 2.62
N GLY A 7 18.75 63.96 2.96
CA GLY A 7 18.03 63.56 4.17
C GLY A 7 17.74 62.05 4.24
N LEU A 8 17.30 61.46 3.13
CA LEU A 8 17.04 60.02 3.05
C LEU A 8 18.33 59.19 3.21
N LYS A 9 19.46 59.61 2.58
CA LYS A 9 20.74 58.94 2.77
C LYS A 9 21.22 58.99 4.21
N ARG A 10 21.01 60.16 4.89
CA ARG A 10 21.36 60.30 6.30
C ARG A 10 20.46 59.47 7.20
N LEU A 11 19.15 59.43 6.93
CA LEU A 11 18.21 58.57 7.65
C LEU A 11 18.61 57.09 7.55
N GLY A 12 18.97 56.64 6.36
CA GLY A 12 19.43 55.27 6.14
C GLY A 12 20.69 54.93 6.93
N LYS A 13 21.67 55.88 7.01
CA LYS A 13 22.87 55.65 7.82
C LYS A 13 22.58 55.58 9.32
N ILE A 14 21.62 56.34 9.82
CA ILE A 14 21.29 56.39 11.27
C ILE A 14 20.40 55.18 11.65
N SER A 15 19.48 54.80 10.81
CA SER A 15 18.52 53.74 11.09
C SER A 15 18.98 52.31 10.76
N GLY A 16 20.08 52.18 10.01
CA GLY A 16 20.57 50.88 9.52
C GLY A 16 19.81 50.29 8.33
N TYR A 17 18.76 50.99 7.85
CA TYR A 17 18.02 50.56 6.68
C TYR A 17 18.65 51.03 5.37
N LYS A 18 18.58 50.22 4.32
CA LYS A 18 19.00 50.61 2.97
C LYS A 18 17.81 51.27 2.25
N ILE A 19 17.85 52.60 2.09
CA ILE A 19 16.77 53.36 1.44
C ILE A 19 17.08 53.49 -0.05
N LEU A 20 16.21 52.93 -0.88
CA LEU A 20 16.26 52.91 -2.33
C LEU A 20 15.28 53.92 -2.90
N PHE A 21 15.75 54.77 -3.82
CA PHE A 21 14.90 55.74 -4.52
C PHE A 21 15.51 56.12 -5.88
N THR A 22 14.67 56.49 -6.84
CA THR A 22 15.12 57.07 -8.10
C THR A 22 15.47 58.56 -7.85
N TYR A 23 16.69 58.94 -8.18
CA TYR A 23 17.13 60.32 -7.87
C TYR A 23 16.27 61.39 -8.49
N ASP A 24 15.79 61.20 -9.70
CA ASP A 24 14.93 62.12 -10.43
C ASP A 24 13.56 62.34 -9.77
N ASP A 25 13.05 61.37 -9.06
CA ASP A 25 11.76 61.46 -8.36
C ASP A 25 11.83 62.29 -7.10
N VAL A 26 12.98 62.33 -6.43
CA VAL A 26 13.14 62.94 -5.11
C VAL A 26 13.96 64.27 -5.14
N LYS A 27 14.75 64.53 -6.21
CA LYS A 27 15.71 65.67 -6.28
C LYS A 27 15.07 67.04 -6.12
N LYS A 28 13.81 67.21 -6.47
CA LYS A 28 13.05 68.47 -6.44
C LYS A 28 12.48 68.83 -5.07
N TYR A 29 12.53 67.89 -4.12
CA TYR A 29 11.92 68.10 -2.79
C TYR A 29 13.00 68.41 -1.74
N THR A 30 12.61 69.16 -0.72
CA THR A 30 13.41 69.46 0.45
C THR A 30 12.74 68.95 1.72
N VAL A 31 13.50 68.68 2.74
CA VAL A 31 13.05 68.26 4.05
C VAL A 31 13.56 69.20 5.13
N SER A 32 12.72 69.52 6.10
CA SER A 32 13.05 70.31 7.28
C SER A 32 12.34 69.68 8.47
N GLY A 33 13.08 69.32 9.49
CA GLY A 33 12.49 68.75 10.70
C GLY A 33 13.56 68.12 11.59
N VAL A 34 13.27 68.00 12.86
CA VAL A 34 14.12 67.29 13.83
C VAL A 34 13.43 65.96 14.11
N ILE A 35 14.13 64.86 13.77
CA ILE A 35 13.68 63.52 14.04
C ILE A 35 14.59 62.97 15.12
N LYS A 36 14.13 62.97 16.36
CA LYS A 36 14.85 62.45 17.50
C LYS A 36 13.98 61.39 18.19
N ASP A 37 14.51 60.20 18.42
CA ASP A 37 13.87 59.10 19.16
C ASP A 37 12.52 58.65 18.58
N LYS A 38 12.36 58.60 17.23
CA LYS A 38 11.16 58.10 16.53
C LYS A 38 11.43 56.81 15.76
N ALA A 39 10.42 55.98 15.69
CA ALA A 39 10.45 54.78 14.84
C ALA A 39 10.65 55.16 13.35
N ILE A 40 11.21 54.24 12.55
CA ILE A 40 11.57 54.51 11.15
C ILE A 40 10.34 54.88 10.30
N GLU A 41 9.20 54.27 10.54
CA GLU A 41 7.93 54.57 9.86
C GLU A 41 7.49 56.02 10.16
N GLN A 42 7.50 56.41 11.42
CA GLN A 42 7.16 57.78 11.85
C GLN A 42 8.13 58.82 11.29
N ALA A 43 9.39 58.48 11.16
CA ALA A 43 10.39 59.35 10.57
C ALA A 43 10.18 59.54 9.07
N LEU A 44 9.81 58.48 8.36
CA LEU A 44 9.45 58.53 6.93
C LEU A 44 8.18 59.28 6.69
N ASP A 45 7.15 59.10 7.51
CA ASP A 45 5.88 59.87 7.41
C ASP A 45 6.13 61.35 7.53
N ILE A 46 6.97 61.80 8.48
CA ILE A 46 7.34 63.22 8.65
C ILE A 46 8.13 63.75 7.43
N ILE A 47 9.09 62.95 6.92
CA ILE A 47 9.95 63.33 5.79
C ILE A 47 9.14 63.44 4.48
N LEU A 48 8.18 62.55 4.30
CA LEU A 48 7.38 62.43 3.07
C LEU A 48 6.04 63.20 3.16
N THR A 49 5.71 63.79 4.31
CA THR A 49 4.48 64.64 4.45
C THR A 49 4.44 65.67 3.34
N ASP A 50 3.28 65.87 2.73
CA ASP A 50 2.99 66.81 1.65
C ASP A 50 3.80 66.60 0.35
N LYS A 51 4.36 65.40 0.17
CA LYS A 51 5.04 65.04 -1.06
C LYS A 51 4.28 63.88 -1.74
N PRO A 52 4.19 63.85 -3.06
CA PRO A 52 3.50 62.76 -3.80
C PRO A 52 4.44 61.53 -3.91
N LEU A 53 4.96 61.08 -2.75
CA LEU A 53 5.83 59.92 -2.62
C LEU A 53 5.24 58.98 -1.58
N GLU A 54 5.43 57.69 -1.81
CA GLU A 54 5.07 56.63 -0.87
C GLU A 54 6.29 55.76 -0.61
N TYR A 55 6.31 55.09 0.51
CA TYR A 55 7.40 54.16 0.87
C TYR A 55 6.86 52.76 1.15
N HIS A 56 7.66 51.78 0.84
CA HIS A 56 7.44 50.38 1.17
C HIS A 56 8.62 49.82 1.92
N ILE A 57 8.37 49.14 3.05
CA ILE A 57 9.41 48.54 3.88
C ILE A 57 9.34 47.03 3.72
N GLU A 58 10.47 46.45 3.29
CA GLU A 58 10.59 45.01 3.15
C GLU A 58 11.95 44.57 3.71
N ASN A 59 11.93 43.85 4.83
CA ASN A 59 13.12 43.45 5.58
C ASN A 59 13.99 44.66 5.98
N GLN A 60 15.22 44.79 5.48
CA GLN A 60 16.15 45.90 5.73
C GLN A 60 16.17 46.94 4.58
N PHE A 61 15.25 46.85 3.65
CA PHE A 61 15.14 47.76 2.50
C PHE A 61 13.89 48.63 2.62
N ILE A 62 14.03 49.90 2.29
CA ILE A 62 12.95 50.86 2.18
C ILE A 62 12.98 51.42 0.76
N THR A 63 11.92 51.18 -0.02
CA THR A 63 11.79 51.66 -1.38
C THR A 63 10.85 52.87 -1.38
N ILE A 64 11.31 54.00 -1.98
CA ILE A 64 10.48 55.21 -2.13
C ILE A 64 10.12 55.37 -3.61
N THR A 65 8.83 55.44 -3.88
CA THR A 65 8.24 55.61 -5.21
C THR A 65 7.29 56.76 -5.29
N PRO A 66 7.08 57.35 -6.49
CA PRO A 66 6.02 58.35 -6.66
C PRO A 66 4.66 57.70 -6.36
N LYS A 67 3.77 58.40 -5.63
CA LYS A 67 2.39 58.03 -5.49
C LYS A 67 1.78 58.05 -6.89
N GLY A 68 1.43 56.90 -7.41
CA GLY A 68 0.68 56.78 -8.65
C GLY A 68 -0.64 57.56 -8.55
N PRO A 69 -1.20 58.06 -9.66
CA PRO A 69 -2.51 58.72 -9.61
C PRO A 69 -3.51 57.73 -9.01
N SER A 70 -4.05 58.04 -7.87
CA SER A 70 -5.17 57.33 -7.25
C SER A 70 -6.35 57.41 -8.21
N LYS A 71 -6.46 56.45 -9.14
CA LYS A 71 -7.72 56.17 -9.80
C LYS A 71 -8.62 55.64 -8.70
N GLN A 72 -9.52 56.47 -8.19
CA GLN A 72 -10.67 55.96 -7.43
C GLN A 72 -11.32 54.89 -8.28
N ALA A 73 -11.20 53.63 -7.86
CA ALA A 73 -11.81 52.51 -8.56
C ALA A 73 -13.30 52.76 -8.63
N LYS A 74 -13.85 52.95 -9.84
CA LYS A 74 -15.30 53.07 -10.01
C LYS A 74 -15.91 51.78 -9.48
N ILE A 75 -16.81 51.92 -8.55
CA ILE A 75 -17.57 50.80 -7.96
C ILE A 75 -18.83 50.64 -8.79
N PHE A 76 -19.11 49.43 -9.24
CA PHE A 76 -20.32 49.11 -9.99
C PHE A 76 -20.82 47.70 -9.61
N ASN A 77 -22.05 47.42 -9.97
CA ASN A 77 -22.62 46.11 -9.79
C ASN A 77 -22.29 45.23 -10.99
N VAL A 78 -21.86 44.01 -10.72
CA VAL A 78 -21.55 42.97 -11.72
C VAL A 78 -22.64 41.93 -11.67
N LYS A 79 -23.29 41.69 -12.79
CA LYS A 79 -24.24 40.58 -12.96
C LYS A 79 -23.76 39.67 -14.08
N GLY A 80 -24.17 38.42 -14.05
CA GLY A 80 -23.80 37.51 -15.11
C GLY A 80 -24.37 36.12 -14.92
N VAL A 81 -23.94 35.25 -15.82
CA VAL A 81 -24.29 33.82 -15.82
C VAL A 81 -23.04 32.99 -15.89
N VAL A 82 -22.97 31.91 -15.10
CA VAL A 82 -21.90 30.91 -15.13
C VAL A 82 -22.46 29.64 -15.72
N ILE A 83 -21.83 29.16 -16.78
CA ILE A 83 -22.24 27.95 -17.51
C ILE A 83 -21.09 26.93 -17.60
N SER A 84 -21.45 25.68 -17.78
CA SER A 84 -20.49 24.60 -18.07
C SER A 84 -20.04 24.65 -19.53
N GLY A 85 -18.72 24.53 -19.77
CA GLY A 85 -18.15 24.42 -21.11
C GLY A 85 -18.48 23.10 -21.80
N GLU A 86 -18.80 22.06 -21.04
CA GLU A 86 -19.06 20.72 -21.55
C GLU A 86 -20.44 20.59 -22.24
N ASN A 87 -21.48 21.17 -21.62
CA ASN A 87 -22.86 20.98 -22.06
C ASN A 87 -23.66 22.29 -22.16
N GLY A 88 -23.04 23.43 -21.87
CA GLY A 88 -23.67 24.73 -21.90
C GLY A 88 -24.74 24.96 -20.82
N GLN A 89 -24.91 24.07 -19.86
CA GLN A 89 -25.90 24.17 -18.79
C GLN A 89 -25.46 25.18 -17.71
N PRO A 90 -26.41 25.88 -17.05
CA PRO A 90 -26.10 26.79 -15.96
C PRO A 90 -25.53 26.04 -14.76
N LEU A 91 -24.48 26.58 -14.14
CA LEU A 91 -23.85 26.02 -12.93
C LEU A 91 -24.49 26.62 -11.69
N ILE A 92 -25.29 25.83 -10.99
CA ILE A 92 -25.99 26.19 -9.76
C ILE A 92 -25.03 26.12 -8.57
N GLY A 93 -24.90 27.18 -7.77
CA GLY A 93 -24.03 27.20 -6.59
C GLY A 93 -22.54 27.40 -6.93
N ALA A 94 -22.20 27.86 -8.13
CA ALA A 94 -20.84 28.28 -8.44
C ALA A 94 -20.46 29.51 -7.59
N THR A 95 -19.23 29.52 -7.08
CA THR A 95 -18.73 30.60 -6.23
C THR A 95 -18.10 31.69 -7.08
N VAL A 96 -18.53 32.96 -6.88
CA VAL A 96 -17.93 34.15 -7.46
C VAL A 96 -17.33 34.97 -6.33
N LEU A 97 -16.01 35.10 -6.26
CA LEU A 97 -15.28 35.71 -5.16
C LEU A 97 -14.41 36.88 -5.67
N ILE A 98 -14.38 38.00 -4.95
CA ILE A 98 -13.35 39.03 -5.19
C ILE A 98 -12.02 38.50 -4.65
N LYS A 99 -11.05 38.23 -5.54
CA LYS A 99 -9.74 37.63 -5.21
C LYS A 99 -9.02 38.47 -4.14
N GLY A 100 -8.52 37.76 -3.11
CA GLY A 100 -7.86 38.39 -1.97
C GLY A 100 -8.80 38.96 -0.88
N THR A 101 -10.11 38.75 -1.01
CA THR A 101 -11.11 39.15 0.01
C THR A 101 -11.97 37.94 0.42
N LYS A 102 -12.85 38.16 1.41
CA LYS A 102 -13.88 37.17 1.80
C LYS A 102 -15.25 37.49 1.19
N THR A 103 -15.33 38.47 0.28
CA THR A 103 -16.59 38.90 -0.33
C THR A 103 -16.86 38.08 -1.58
N GLY A 104 -17.96 37.33 -1.58
CA GLY A 104 -18.38 36.49 -2.70
C GLY A 104 -19.88 36.23 -2.69
N VAL A 105 -20.38 35.71 -3.80
CA VAL A 105 -21.77 35.29 -4.00
C VAL A 105 -21.80 33.91 -4.66
N LEU A 106 -22.93 33.21 -4.54
CA LEU A 106 -23.20 31.96 -5.23
C LEU A 106 -24.19 32.22 -6.38
N THR A 107 -24.07 31.43 -7.44
CA THR A 107 -25.02 31.43 -8.54
C THR A 107 -26.33 30.75 -8.15
N ASP A 108 -27.44 31.26 -8.68
CA ASP A 108 -28.79 30.73 -8.51
C ASP A 108 -29.07 29.49 -9.39
N ILE A 109 -30.33 29.05 -9.43
CA ILE A 109 -30.82 27.90 -10.20
C ILE A 109 -30.62 28.05 -11.72
N ASP A 110 -30.59 29.30 -12.21
CA ASP A 110 -30.32 29.65 -13.62
C ASP A 110 -28.82 29.91 -13.88
N GLY A 111 -27.93 29.64 -12.91
CA GLY A 111 -26.52 29.96 -12.97
C GLY A 111 -26.22 31.47 -12.92
N LYS A 112 -27.20 32.32 -12.57
CA LYS A 112 -27.05 33.77 -12.52
C LYS A 112 -26.46 34.20 -11.19
N PHE A 113 -25.68 35.30 -11.21
CA PHE A 113 -25.17 35.95 -10.02
C PHE A 113 -25.31 37.47 -10.12
N LEU A 114 -25.39 38.10 -8.96
CA LEU A 114 -25.33 39.55 -8.82
C LEU A 114 -24.38 39.87 -7.67
N MET A 115 -23.30 40.58 -7.96
CA MET A 115 -22.35 41.07 -6.98
C MET A 115 -22.36 42.59 -6.97
N GLU A 116 -22.70 43.17 -5.84
CA GLU A 116 -22.79 44.64 -5.68
C GLU A 116 -21.46 45.23 -5.24
N LYS A 117 -21.22 46.48 -5.57
CA LYS A 117 -20.09 47.31 -5.13
C LYS A 117 -18.73 46.72 -5.47
N VAL A 118 -18.56 46.15 -6.67
CA VAL A 118 -17.29 45.59 -7.14
C VAL A 118 -16.37 46.71 -7.63
N PRO A 119 -15.15 46.85 -7.13
CA PRO A 119 -14.17 47.82 -7.64
C PRO A 119 -13.73 47.45 -9.07
N SER A 120 -13.62 48.46 -9.94
CA SER A 120 -13.25 48.27 -11.36
C SER A 120 -11.83 47.68 -11.56
N ASN A 121 -10.98 47.70 -10.56
CA ASN A 121 -9.64 47.15 -10.55
C ASN A 121 -9.56 45.81 -9.81
N ALA A 122 -10.67 45.23 -9.37
CA ALA A 122 -10.73 43.93 -8.73
C ALA A 122 -10.54 42.80 -9.75
N THR A 123 -10.20 41.61 -9.27
CA THR A 123 -10.24 40.36 -10.05
C THR A 123 -11.31 39.47 -9.44
N LEU A 124 -12.26 39.03 -10.24
CA LEU A 124 -13.27 38.06 -9.83
C LEU A 124 -12.78 36.66 -10.11
N GLN A 125 -12.77 35.81 -9.10
CA GLN A 125 -12.48 34.38 -9.21
C GLN A 125 -13.79 33.60 -9.24
N PHE A 126 -13.96 32.83 -10.31
CA PHE A 126 -15.10 31.93 -10.51
C PHE A 126 -14.63 30.50 -10.23
N SER A 127 -15.33 29.78 -9.38
CA SER A 127 -15.00 28.38 -9.05
C SER A 127 -16.25 27.54 -8.84
N TYR A 128 -16.17 26.27 -9.25
CA TYR A 128 -17.20 25.27 -9.05
C TYR A 128 -16.56 23.91 -8.86
N ILE A 129 -17.20 23.02 -8.10
CA ILE A 129 -16.66 21.68 -7.83
C ILE A 129 -16.51 20.91 -9.14
N GLY A 130 -15.30 20.44 -9.45
CA GLY A 130 -14.99 19.72 -10.69
C GLY A 130 -14.77 20.62 -11.91
N MET A 131 -14.62 21.95 -11.74
CA MET A 131 -14.33 22.90 -12.82
C MET A 131 -13.04 23.67 -12.54
N THR A 132 -12.32 24.02 -13.60
CA THR A 132 -11.08 24.82 -13.52
C THR A 132 -11.44 26.26 -13.12
N PRO A 133 -10.91 26.77 -11.99
CA PRO A 133 -11.17 28.15 -11.57
C PRO A 133 -10.68 29.16 -12.61
N GLN A 134 -11.48 30.21 -12.87
CA GLN A 134 -11.10 31.31 -13.77
C GLN A 134 -11.04 32.64 -13.04
N ASP A 135 -10.01 33.41 -13.34
CA ASP A 135 -9.83 34.77 -12.84
C ASP A 135 -10.12 35.78 -13.95
N LEU A 136 -11.12 36.64 -13.79
CA LEU A 136 -11.55 37.60 -14.80
C LEU A 136 -11.66 38.99 -14.21
N SER A 137 -11.38 40.01 -15.04
CA SER A 137 -11.68 41.42 -14.67
C SER A 137 -13.18 41.69 -14.71
N PRO A 138 -13.75 42.46 -13.75
CA PRO A 138 -15.17 42.68 -13.66
C PRO A 138 -15.69 43.56 -14.79
N THR A 139 -16.76 43.11 -15.41
CA THR A 139 -17.57 43.90 -16.34
C THR A 139 -19.04 43.92 -15.89
N PRO A 140 -19.85 44.95 -16.24
CA PRO A 140 -21.22 45.03 -15.75
C PRO A 140 -22.10 43.81 -16.05
N ASP A 141 -21.90 43.20 -17.23
CA ASP A 141 -22.56 41.97 -17.65
C ASP A 141 -21.48 40.93 -18.03
N MET A 142 -21.53 39.74 -17.41
CA MET A 142 -20.57 38.70 -17.62
C MET A 142 -21.23 37.36 -18.01
N LYS A 143 -20.71 36.72 -19.02
CA LYS A 143 -20.98 35.32 -19.33
C LYS A 143 -19.70 34.54 -19.12
N VAL A 144 -19.65 33.69 -18.11
CA VAL A 144 -18.46 32.92 -17.74
C VAL A 144 -18.70 31.47 -18.06
N THR A 145 -17.81 30.89 -18.82
CA THR A 145 -17.83 29.46 -19.12
C THR A 145 -16.70 28.79 -18.34
N LEU A 146 -17.04 27.93 -17.39
CA LEU A 146 -16.05 27.13 -16.68
C LEU A 146 -15.84 25.82 -17.41
N GLU A 147 -14.58 25.55 -17.77
CA GLU A 147 -14.18 24.25 -18.30
C GLU A 147 -14.11 23.24 -17.16
N SER A 148 -14.51 22.00 -17.45
CA SER A 148 -14.39 20.92 -16.50
C SER A 148 -12.92 20.79 -16.03
N ASP A 149 -12.69 20.77 -14.73
CA ASP A 149 -11.37 20.43 -14.13
C ASP A 149 -11.14 18.90 -14.18
N VAL A 150 -11.96 18.21 -14.92
CA VAL A 150 -11.51 16.99 -15.53
C VAL A 150 -10.38 17.44 -16.47
N GLN A 151 -9.12 17.54 -15.93
CA GLN A 151 -8.09 16.85 -16.66
C GLN A 151 -8.78 15.55 -17.06
N SER A 152 -9.22 15.42 -18.29
CA SER A 152 -9.40 14.12 -18.87
C SER A 152 -8.02 13.51 -18.66
N LEU A 153 -7.89 12.77 -17.57
CA LEU A 153 -6.89 11.75 -17.48
C LEU A 153 -7.16 11.01 -18.77
N SER A 154 -6.39 11.37 -19.81
CA SER A 154 -6.39 10.60 -21.04
C SER A 154 -6.04 9.23 -20.51
N GLU A 155 -7.09 8.40 -20.38
CA GLU A 155 -6.97 7.10 -19.73
C GLU A 155 -5.94 6.36 -20.55
N VAL A 156 -4.71 6.37 -20.04
CA VAL A 156 -3.54 5.87 -20.76
C VAL A 156 -3.45 4.39 -20.45
N VAL A 157 -3.57 3.56 -21.45
CA VAL A 157 -3.29 2.14 -21.33
C VAL A 157 -1.79 1.94 -21.33
N VAL A 158 -1.28 1.38 -20.24
CA VAL A 158 0.12 0.99 -20.10
C VAL A 158 0.23 -0.48 -20.44
N THR A 159 0.76 -0.80 -21.61
CA THR A 159 0.98 -2.21 -22.01
C THR A 159 2.31 -2.77 -21.46
N GLY A 160 3.04 -2.00 -20.66
CA GLY A 160 4.39 -2.35 -20.18
C GLY A 160 5.50 -1.92 -21.16
N MET A 161 5.27 -2.01 -22.45
CA MET A 161 6.22 -1.55 -23.48
C MET A 161 5.88 -0.17 -24.04
N GLN A 162 4.60 0.18 -24.07
CA GLN A 162 4.10 1.44 -24.62
C GLN A 162 3.03 2.04 -23.70
N ARG A 163 2.92 3.37 -23.76
CA ARG A 163 1.80 4.12 -23.21
C ARG A 163 0.97 4.64 -24.37
N MET A 164 -0.27 4.24 -24.46
CA MET A 164 -1.20 4.62 -25.52
C MET A 164 -2.45 5.26 -24.91
N ASP A 165 -3.02 6.25 -25.63
CA ASP A 165 -4.33 6.77 -25.25
C ASP A 165 -5.36 5.62 -25.36
N LYS A 166 -6.20 5.46 -24.35
CA LYS A 166 -7.24 4.41 -24.30
C LYS A 166 -8.17 4.47 -25.52
N ARG A 167 -8.39 5.65 -26.09
CA ARG A 167 -9.20 5.84 -27.29
C ARG A 167 -8.60 5.16 -28.52
N MET A 168 -7.27 5.02 -28.55
CA MET A 168 -6.52 4.35 -29.63
C MET A 168 -6.31 2.87 -29.36
N PHE A 169 -6.67 2.40 -28.17
CA PHE A 169 -6.46 1.02 -27.75
C PHE A 169 -7.76 0.22 -27.83
N THR A 170 -7.80 -0.75 -28.73
CA THR A 170 -9.00 -1.56 -29.00
C THR A 170 -9.16 -2.76 -28.08
N GLY A 171 -8.14 -3.10 -27.29
CA GLY A 171 -8.11 -4.24 -26.39
C GLY A 171 -8.90 -4.04 -25.10
N ALA A 172 -9.45 -5.12 -24.54
CA ALA A 172 -10.14 -5.09 -23.27
C ALA A 172 -9.13 -5.01 -22.10
N THR A 173 -9.17 -3.90 -21.38
CA THR A 173 -8.28 -3.65 -20.23
C THR A 173 -9.05 -3.18 -19.00
N ALA A 174 -8.45 -3.39 -17.83
CA ALA A 174 -8.89 -2.75 -16.59
C ALA A 174 -7.68 -2.09 -15.92
N GLN A 175 -7.82 -0.84 -15.55
CA GLN A 175 -6.81 -0.09 -14.80
C GLN A 175 -7.28 0.07 -13.35
N LEU A 176 -6.38 -0.18 -12.43
CA LEU A 176 -6.60 -0.05 -10.99
C LEU A 176 -5.48 0.79 -10.40
N SER A 177 -5.81 1.84 -9.67
CA SER A 177 -4.83 2.55 -8.84
C SER A 177 -4.39 1.66 -7.69
N ALA A 178 -3.11 1.67 -7.34
CA ALA A 178 -2.60 0.92 -6.20
C ALA A 178 -3.29 1.32 -4.88
N ASP A 179 -3.59 2.61 -4.70
CA ASP A 179 -4.27 3.12 -3.52
C ASP A 179 -5.69 2.54 -3.35
N ASN A 180 -6.38 2.22 -4.47
CA ASN A 180 -7.70 1.59 -4.45
C ASN A 180 -7.65 0.06 -4.26
N VAL A 181 -6.50 -0.55 -4.49
CA VAL A 181 -6.29 -2.00 -4.42
C VAL A 181 -5.64 -2.40 -3.11
N LYS A 182 -4.76 -1.57 -2.56
CA LYS A 182 -4.06 -1.84 -1.31
C LYS A 182 -5.07 -2.16 -0.20
N ILE A 183 -4.81 -3.25 0.51
CA ILE A 183 -5.55 -3.68 1.71
C ILE A 183 -4.55 -3.71 2.85
N ASP A 184 -4.83 -2.93 3.90
CA ASP A 184 -4.00 -2.88 5.09
C ASP A 184 -3.93 -4.26 5.77
N GLY A 185 -2.76 -4.63 6.27
CA GLY A 185 -2.52 -5.95 6.86
C GLY A 185 -2.30 -7.07 5.84
N MET A 186 -2.28 -6.77 4.53
CA MET A 186 -2.00 -7.74 3.48
C MET A 186 -0.62 -7.47 2.86
N PRO A 187 0.41 -8.19 3.28
CA PRO A 187 1.80 -7.89 2.89
C PRO A 187 2.11 -8.23 1.43
N GLU A 188 1.27 -9.02 0.76
CA GLU A 188 1.45 -9.41 -0.63
C GLU A 188 0.34 -8.84 -1.53
N ILE A 189 0.74 -7.92 -2.41
CA ILE A 189 -0.19 -7.12 -3.21
C ILE A 189 -0.96 -7.94 -4.27
N SER A 190 -0.45 -9.11 -4.70
CA SER A 190 -1.16 -9.97 -5.66
C SER A 190 -2.54 -10.42 -5.15
N ARG A 191 -2.67 -10.60 -3.84
CA ARG A 191 -3.92 -11.00 -3.19
C ARG A 191 -4.94 -9.87 -3.14
N ALA A 192 -4.48 -8.63 -3.12
CA ALA A 192 -5.34 -7.46 -3.06
C ALA A 192 -6.14 -7.20 -4.35
N LEU A 193 -5.84 -7.91 -5.44
CA LEU A 193 -6.61 -7.85 -6.70
C LEU A 193 -7.95 -8.60 -6.63
N GLU A 194 -8.21 -9.37 -5.58
CA GLU A 194 -9.45 -10.13 -5.39
C GLU A 194 -10.68 -9.22 -5.37
N GLY A 195 -11.66 -9.50 -6.24
CA GLY A 195 -12.90 -8.73 -6.35
C GLY A 195 -12.75 -7.30 -6.90
N ARG A 196 -11.55 -6.87 -7.30
CA ARG A 196 -11.27 -5.50 -7.75
C ARG A 196 -11.40 -5.29 -9.25
N ALA A 197 -11.34 -6.35 -10.05
CA ALA A 197 -11.43 -6.24 -11.51
C ALA A 197 -12.44 -7.23 -12.09
N ALA A 198 -13.40 -6.74 -12.88
CA ALA A 198 -14.36 -7.59 -13.57
C ALA A 198 -13.65 -8.61 -14.49
N GLY A 199 -14.06 -9.88 -14.44
CA GLY A 199 -13.46 -10.96 -15.22
C GLY A 199 -12.09 -11.44 -14.72
N VAL A 200 -11.66 -11.02 -13.53
CA VAL A 200 -10.48 -11.52 -12.84
C VAL A 200 -10.92 -12.27 -11.58
N SER A 201 -10.57 -13.54 -11.51
CA SER A 201 -10.78 -14.38 -10.32
C SER A 201 -9.45 -14.58 -9.62
N VAL A 202 -9.41 -14.27 -8.35
CA VAL A 202 -8.25 -14.49 -7.48
C VAL A 202 -8.67 -15.46 -6.39
N GLN A 203 -7.96 -16.56 -6.25
CA GLN A 203 -8.20 -17.56 -5.23
C GLN A 203 -6.93 -17.70 -4.38
N ASN A 204 -7.01 -17.30 -3.12
CA ASN A 204 -5.93 -17.48 -2.17
C ASN A 204 -5.86 -18.97 -1.77
N VAL A 205 -4.73 -19.61 -2.03
CA VAL A 205 -4.52 -21.04 -1.77
C VAL A 205 -3.85 -21.30 -0.42
N SER A 206 -3.14 -20.31 0.13
CA SER A 206 -2.45 -20.39 1.42
C SER A 206 -2.41 -19.03 2.10
N GLY A 207 -2.38 -19.01 3.43
CA GLY A 207 -2.11 -17.80 4.23
C GLY A 207 -0.63 -17.42 4.30
N SER A 208 0.28 -18.31 3.84
CA SER A 208 1.72 -18.09 3.93
C SER A 208 2.19 -17.01 2.95
N PHE A 209 3.13 -16.19 3.40
CA PHE A 209 3.74 -15.16 2.56
C PHE A 209 4.53 -15.80 1.40
N GLY A 210 4.50 -15.17 0.23
CA GLY A 210 5.25 -15.63 -0.95
C GLY A 210 4.56 -16.71 -1.77
N THR A 211 3.41 -17.24 -1.30
CA THR A 211 2.60 -18.16 -2.07
C THR A 211 1.74 -17.40 -3.06
N ALA A 212 1.95 -17.62 -4.37
CA ALA A 212 1.17 -16.99 -5.41
C ALA A 212 -0.31 -17.42 -5.32
N PRO A 213 -1.27 -16.49 -5.34
CA PRO A 213 -2.68 -16.84 -5.49
C PRO A 213 -2.94 -17.41 -6.88
N LYS A 214 -3.97 -18.24 -7.01
CA LYS A 214 -4.48 -18.64 -8.33
C LYS A 214 -5.24 -17.48 -8.95
N ILE A 215 -4.62 -16.81 -9.91
CA ILE A 215 -5.25 -15.72 -10.64
C ILE A 215 -5.65 -16.23 -12.02
N ARG A 216 -6.91 -15.99 -12.41
CA ARG A 216 -7.45 -16.29 -13.72
C ARG A 216 -8.06 -15.04 -14.32
N VAL A 217 -7.70 -14.74 -15.56
CA VAL A 217 -8.27 -13.64 -16.34
C VAL A 217 -9.16 -14.24 -17.42
N ARG A 218 -10.46 -13.91 -17.43
CA ARG A 218 -11.49 -14.45 -18.36
C ARG A 218 -11.70 -15.97 -18.30
N GLY A 219 -11.44 -16.63 -17.16
CA GLY A 219 -11.68 -18.05 -16.97
C GLY A 219 -10.53 -18.95 -17.44
N ALA A 220 -10.80 -20.25 -17.60
CA ALA A 220 -9.80 -21.21 -18.05
C ALA A 220 -9.63 -21.11 -19.58
N THR A 221 -8.48 -20.65 -20.04
CA THR A 221 -8.20 -20.42 -21.47
C THR A 221 -7.48 -21.59 -22.15
N SER A 222 -6.98 -22.56 -21.38
CA SER A 222 -6.26 -23.70 -21.94
C SER A 222 -6.49 -24.97 -21.11
N ILE A 223 -6.59 -26.09 -21.81
CA ILE A 223 -6.65 -27.44 -21.19
C ILE A 223 -5.22 -27.93 -20.91
N TYR A 224 -4.24 -27.54 -21.71
CA TYR A 224 -2.86 -28.04 -21.66
C TYR A 224 -1.81 -26.99 -21.33
N GLY A 225 -2.16 -25.69 -21.18
CA GLY A 225 -1.22 -24.61 -20.89
C GLY A 225 -1.39 -24.04 -19.48
N SER A 226 -0.41 -23.25 -19.05
CA SER A 226 -0.52 -22.49 -17.81
C SER A 226 -1.72 -21.53 -17.85
N SER A 227 -2.59 -21.61 -16.88
CA SER A 227 -3.71 -20.66 -16.71
C SER A 227 -3.34 -19.42 -15.90
N LYS A 228 -2.04 -19.26 -15.57
CA LYS A 228 -1.52 -18.10 -14.82
C LYS A 228 -1.32 -16.92 -15.75
N PRO A 229 -1.76 -15.69 -15.36
CA PRO A 229 -1.43 -14.49 -16.10
C PRO A 229 0.06 -14.18 -16.00
N LEU A 230 0.58 -13.53 -17.05
CA LEU A 230 1.95 -13.06 -17.08
C LEU A 230 2.08 -11.77 -16.26
N TRP A 231 3.06 -11.68 -15.39
CA TRP A 231 3.37 -10.46 -14.66
C TRP A 231 4.42 -9.64 -15.41
N VAL A 232 4.18 -8.35 -15.52
CA VAL A 232 5.11 -7.39 -16.12
C VAL A 232 5.30 -6.21 -15.18
N VAL A 233 6.52 -5.97 -14.72
CA VAL A 233 6.84 -4.88 -13.79
C VAL A 233 7.71 -3.86 -14.51
N ASP A 234 7.21 -2.66 -14.73
CA ASP A 234 7.88 -1.56 -15.46
C ASP A 234 8.43 -2.00 -16.82
N GLY A 235 7.69 -2.83 -17.55
CA GLY A 235 8.06 -3.32 -18.88
C GLY A 235 8.90 -4.58 -18.90
N VAL A 236 9.34 -5.09 -17.75
CA VAL A 236 10.08 -6.36 -17.63
C VAL A 236 9.11 -7.48 -17.29
N VAL A 237 9.15 -8.54 -18.08
CA VAL A 237 8.40 -9.78 -17.80
C VAL A 237 9.02 -10.45 -16.58
N MET A 238 8.18 -10.70 -15.59
CA MET A 238 8.56 -11.45 -14.39
C MET A 238 8.17 -12.91 -14.62
N GLU A 239 9.14 -13.78 -14.64
CA GLU A 239 8.91 -15.21 -14.74
C GLU A 239 8.82 -15.82 -13.34
N ASP A 240 7.88 -16.74 -13.16
CA ASP A 240 7.82 -17.54 -11.94
C ASP A 240 9.13 -18.33 -11.82
N VAL A 241 9.80 -18.22 -10.69
CA VAL A 241 11.08 -18.91 -10.43
C VAL A 241 10.91 -20.42 -10.48
N THR A 242 9.70 -20.90 -10.23
CA THR A 242 9.35 -22.32 -10.19
C THR A 242 7.95 -22.56 -10.75
N GLU A 243 7.82 -23.60 -11.57
CA GLU A 243 6.51 -24.13 -11.92
C GLU A 243 5.97 -24.94 -10.74
N VAL A 244 4.83 -24.51 -10.22
CA VAL A 244 4.15 -25.20 -9.11
C VAL A 244 2.96 -25.95 -9.66
N SER A 245 2.93 -27.27 -9.45
CA SER A 245 1.78 -28.10 -9.82
C SER A 245 0.55 -27.85 -8.93
N ALA A 246 -0.63 -28.24 -9.39
CA ALA A 246 -1.85 -28.13 -8.58
C ALA A 246 -1.77 -28.95 -7.29
N ASP A 247 -1.09 -30.08 -7.33
CA ASP A 247 -0.87 -30.95 -6.16
C ASP A 247 0.05 -30.31 -5.14
N GLN A 248 1.15 -29.68 -5.58
CA GLN A 248 2.03 -28.91 -4.71
C GLN A 248 1.31 -27.72 -4.06
N LEU A 249 0.45 -27.01 -4.80
CA LEU A 249 -0.37 -25.94 -4.24
C LEU A 249 -1.36 -26.45 -3.21
N SER A 250 -1.92 -27.66 -3.41
CA SER A 250 -2.87 -28.26 -2.47
C SER A 250 -2.21 -28.88 -1.25
N SER A 251 -0.98 -29.36 -1.39
CA SER A 251 -0.20 -29.97 -0.30
C SER A 251 0.56 -28.95 0.56
N GLY A 252 0.61 -27.67 0.13
CA GLY A 252 1.37 -26.64 0.83
C GLY A 252 2.89 -26.83 0.71
N ASP A 253 3.35 -27.45 -0.38
CA ASP A 253 4.77 -27.69 -0.64
C ASP A 253 5.60 -26.39 -0.50
N ALA A 254 6.79 -26.54 0.03
CA ALA A 254 7.77 -25.49 0.26
C ALA A 254 8.08 -24.63 -0.98
N VAL A 255 8.07 -25.25 -2.15
CA VAL A 255 8.24 -24.58 -3.44
C VAL A 255 7.19 -23.50 -3.68
N THR A 256 5.99 -23.65 -3.09
CA THR A 256 4.92 -22.64 -3.21
C THR A 256 5.28 -21.30 -2.60
N LEU A 257 6.14 -21.29 -1.57
CA LEU A 257 6.53 -20.06 -0.86
C LEU A 257 7.41 -19.12 -1.69
N ILE A 258 7.97 -19.59 -2.79
CA ILE A 258 8.77 -18.79 -3.73
C ILE A 258 8.06 -18.62 -5.07
N SER A 259 6.79 -19.02 -5.17
CA SER A 259 6.05 -19.04 -6.43
C SER A 259 5.52 -17.69 -6.87
N SER A 260 5.50 -16.67 -5.99
CA SER A 260 5.04 -15.35 -6.34
C SER A 260 6.16 -14.49 -6.93
N ALA A 261 6.09 -14.21 -8.22
CA ALA A 261 7.05 -13.36 -8.94
C ALA A 261 7.11 -11.90 -8.44
N ILE A 262 6.10 -11.45 -7.70
CA ILE A 262 6.00 -10.06 -7.20
C ILE A 262 6.07 -9.96 -5.68
N ALA A 263 6.36 -11.05 -4.97
CA ALA A 263 6.48 -11.03 -3.50
C ALA A 263 7.58 -10.08 -2.97
N GLY A 264 8.56 -9.76 -3.80
CA GLY A 264 9.62 -8.80 -3.51
C GLY A 264 9.19 -7.33 -3.59
N LEU A 265 8.02 -7.00 -4.17
CA LEU A 265 7.58 -5.63 -4.32
C LEU A 265 6.89 -5.11 -3.04
N ASN A 266 7.18 -3.85 -2.71
CA ASN A 266 6.41 -3.16 -1.68
C ASN A 266 5.17 -2.51 -2.30
N ALA A 267 4.00 -2.70 -1.68
CA ALA A 267 2.74 -2.12 -2.14
C ALA A 267 2.78 -0.58 -2.25
N ASP A 268 3.52 0.08 -1.34
CA ASP A 268 3.64 1.54 -1.31
C ASP A 268 4.43 2.12 -2.51
N ASP A 269 5.21 1.29 -3.21
CA ASP A 269 5.98 1.69 -4.39
C ASP A 269 5.21 1.53 -5.70
N ILE A 270 4.03 0.92 -5.66
CA ILE A 270 3.20 0.70 -6.85
C ILE A 270 2.32 1.92 -7.10
N GLU A 271 2.25 2.36 -8.34
CA GLU A 271 1.37 3.42 -8.82
C GLU A 271 0.04 2.84 -9.32
N SER A 272 0.11 1.80 -10.16
CA SER A 272 -1.08 1.21 -10.76
C SER A 272 -0.88 -0.22 -11.25
N PHE A 273 -2.02 -0.92 -11.42
CA PHE A 273 -2.14 -2.18 -12.12
C PHE A 273 -2.92 -1.98 -13.40
N GLN A 274 -2.43 -2.55 -14.50
CA GLN A 274 -3.15 -2.61 -15.76
C GLN A 274 -3.33 -4.08 -16.12
N ILE A 275 -4.58 -4.54 -16.23
CA ILE A 275 -4.90 -5.93 -16.57
C ILE A 275 -5.31 -5.99 -18.03
N LEU A 276 -4.49 -6.66 -18.84
CA LEU A 276 -4.74 -6.90 -20.26
C LEU A 276 -5.47 -8.24 -20.40
N LYS A 277 -6.69 -8.18 -20.91
CA LYS A 277 -7.61 -9.34 -20.80
C LYS A 277 -7.75 -10.14 -22.10
N ASP A 278 -7.58 -9.55 -23.26
CA ASP A 278 -7.81 -10.21 -24.56
C ASP A 278 -6.56 -10.34 -25.42
N GLY A 279 -6.66 -11.13 -26.49
CA GLY A 279 -5.56 -11.39 -27.41
C GLY A 279 -5.02 -10.14 -28.10
N SER A 280 -5.85 -9.13 -28.37
CA SER A 280 -5.39 -7.89 -28.97
C SER A 280 -4.53 -7.09 -27.99
N ALA A 281 -4.91 -7.09 -26.71
CA ALA A 281 -4.17 -6.42 -25.66
C ALA A 281 -2.86 -7.16 -25.30
N THR A 282 -2.84 -8.49 -25.42
CA THR A 282 -1.72 -9.33 -24.99
C THR A 282 -0.78 -9.74 -26.13
N SER A 283 -1.11 -9.42 -27.38
CA SER A 283 -0.36 -9.83 -28.58
C SER A 283 1.12 -9.49 -28.55
N ILE A 284 1.49 -8.38 -27.93
CA ILE A 284 2.87 -7.93 -27.81
C ILE A 284 3.75 -8.88 -26.96
N TYR A 285 3.14 -9.73 -26.15
CA TYR A 285 3.81 -10.70 -25.27
C TYR A 285 3.82 -12.12 -25.84
N GLY A 286 3.16 -12.33 -27.00
CA GLY A 286 3.10 -13.61 -27.70
C GLY A 286 2.38 -14.71 -26.91
N ALA A 287 2.74 -15.97 -27.16
CA ALA A 287 2.09 -17.15 -26.59
C ALA A 287 2.11 -17.22 -25.05
N ARG A 288 3.11 -16.60 -24.41
CA ARG A 288 3.20 -16.55 -22.94
C ARG A 288 2.05 -15.80 -22.26
N ALA A 289 1.36 -14.96 -23.00
CA ALA A 289 0.29 -14.11 -22.48
C ALA A 289 -1.12 -14.63 -22.75
N MET A 290 -1.29 -15.91 -23.12
CA MET A 290 -2.60 -16.51 -23.40
C MET A 290 -3.60 -16.42 -22.24
N ALA A 291 -3.10 -16.48 -21.01
CA ALA A 291 -3.91 -16.38 -19.80
C ALA A 291 -4.13 -14.92 -19.32
N GLY A 292 -3.76 -13.92 -20.13
CA GLY A 292 -3.78 -12.50 -19.77
C GLY A 292 -2.43 -11.98 -19.25
N VAL A 293 -2.34 -10.65 -19.11
CA VAL A 293 -1.15 -9.99 -18.58
C VAL A 293 -1.56 -8.99 -17.49
N ILE A 294 -0.83 -9.00 -16.39
CA ILE A 294 -0.96 -8.00 -15.33
C ILE A 294 0.30 -7.14 -15.35
N VAL A 295 0.14 -5.89 -15.77
CA VAL A 295 1.21 -4.89 -15.82
C VAL A 295 1.19 -4.09 -14.54
N VAL A 296 2.30 -4.07 -13.84
CA VAL A 296 2.53 -3.28 -12.62
C VAL A 296 3.39 -2.09 -13.01
N THR A 297 2.94 -0.89 -12.67
CA THR A 297 3.72 0.34 -12.83
C THR A 297 4.14 0.84 -11.46
N THR A 298 5.43 1.08 -11.26
CA THR A 298 5.95 1.65 -10.01
C THR A 298 5.93 3.17 -10.02
N LYS A 299 5.91 3.78 -8.83
CA LYS A 299 5.92 5.23 -8.64
C LYS A 299 7.20 5.85 -9.22
N LYS A 300 7.03 7.02 -9.85
CA LYS A 300 8.11 7.81 -10.46
C LYS A 300 8.16 9.20 -9.87
N GLY A 301 9.32 9.84 -9.95
CA GLY A 301 9.47 11.25 -9.58
C GLY A 301 8.63 12.15 -10.47
N LYS A 302 8.05 13.21 -9.89
CA LYS A 302 7.27 14.22 -10.61
C LYS A 302 8.01 15.56 -10.60
N ALA A 303 8.02 16.27 -11.72
CA ALA A 303 8.62 17.60 -11.81
C ALA A 303 7.85 18.62 -10.95
N GLY A 304 8.56 19.57 -10.36
CA GLY A 304 7.98 20.65 -9.54
C GLY A 304 7.54 20.23 -8.14
N ILE A 305 7.70 18.96 -7.75
CA ILE A 305 7.27 18.44 -6.45
C ILE A 305 8.48 17.81 -5.75
N SER A 306 8.73 18.24 -4.51
CA SER A 306 9.66 17.55 -3.62
C SER A 306 8.90 17.12 -2.37
N ARG A 307 8.80 15.80 -2.13
CA ARG A 307 8.04 15.24 -1.01
C ARG A 307 8.81 14.08 -0.39
N ILE A 308 8.80 14.05 0.93
CA ILE A 308 9.19 12.89 1.72
C ILE A 308 7.90 12.34 2.33
N ASN A 309 7.64 11.05 2.12
CA ASN A 309 6.51 10.37 2.73
C ASN A 309 7.02 9.26 3.63
N TYR A 310 6.39 9.11 4.76
CA TYR A 310 6.56 7.97 5.66
C TYR A 310 5.20 7.30 5.85
N THR A 311 5.16 5.98 5.65
CA THR A 311 4.01 5.15 5.92
C THR A 311 4.39 4.13 6.98
N GLY A 312 3.68 4.11 8.10
CA GLY A 312 3.79 3.09 9.13
C GLY A 312 2.47 2.32 9.22
N GLU A 313 2.51 1.03 9.00
CA GLU A 313 1.36 0.14 9.04
C GLU A 313 1.56 -0.89 10.16
N TYR A 314 0.55 -1.05 11.00
CA TYR A 314 0.52 -2.02 12.08
C TYR A 314 -0.74 -2.86 11.96
N SER A 315 -0.57 -4.18 11.87
CA SER A 315 -1.69 -5.12 11.84
C SER A 315 -1.59 -6.09 13.01
N ILE A 316 -2.66 -6.19 13.78
CA ILE A 316 -2.74 -7.07 14.94
C ILE A 316 -3.64 -8.26 14.58
N ARG A 317 -3.12 -9.47 14.76
CA ARG A 317 -3.90 -10.71 14.67
C ARG A 317 -3.97 -11.33 16.05
N LEU A 318 -5.16 -11.37 16.60
CA LEU A 318 -5.40 -11.97 17.91
C LEU A 318 -5.29 -13.51 17.80
N LYS A 319 -4.81 -14.12 18.87
CA LYS A 319 -4.82 -15.57 19.02
C LYS A 319 -6.27 -16.05 19.09
N PRO A 320 -6.65 -17.14 18.37
CA PRO A 320 -7.99 -17.72 18.48
C PRO A 320 -8.22 -18.26 19.89
N SER A 321 -9.48 -18.35 20.29
CA SER A 321 -9.88 -18.88 21.59
C SER A 321 -10.95 -19.96 21.45
N TYR A 322 -10.89 -21.00 22.26
CA TYR A 322 -11.93 -22.02 22.32
C TYR A 322 -13.29 -21.46 22.75
N SER A 323 -13.34 -20.28 23.36
CA SER A 323 -14.61 -19.61 23.68
C SER A 323 -15.45 -19.24 22.45
N GLU A 324 -14.82 -19.16 21.27
CA GLU A 324 -15.49 -18.88 20.00
C GLU A 324 -16.07 -20.13 19.33
N PHE A 325 -15.79 -21.31 19.88
CA PHE A 325 -16.15 -22.59 19.27
C PHE A 325 -16.93 -23.47 20.26
N ASN A 326 -17.89 -24.22 19.73
CA ASN A 326 -18.63 -25.22 20.52
C ASN A 326 -17.89 -26.57 20.50
N ILE A 327 -16.74 -26.63 21.20
CA ILE A 327 -15.86 -27.81 21.28
C ILE A 327 -15.80 -28.28 22.73
N MET A 328 -15.93 -29.59 22.92
CA MET A 328 -15.85 -30.22 24.26
C MET A 328 -14.49 -29.92 24.91
N ASN A 329 -14.53 -29.61 26.20
CA ASN A 329 -13.35 -29.58 27.05
C ASN A 329 -12.87 -31.01 27.41
N SER A 330 -11.71 -31.13 28.06
CA SER A 330 -11.15 -32.45 28.38
C SER A 330 -12.05 -33.27 29.36
N GLN A 331 -12.73 -32.63 30.26
CA GLN A 331 -13.63 -33.32 31.19
C GLN A 331 -14.84 -33.92 30.49
N GLU A 332 -15.45 -33.18 29.57
CA GLU A 332 -16.56 -33.65 28.73
C GLU A 332 -16.13 -34.78 27.81
N GLN A 333 -14.97 -34.65 27.15
CA GLN A 333 -14.40 -35.70 26.30
C GLN A 333 -14.08 -36.97 27.08
N MET A 334 -13.50 -36.85 28.27
CA MET A 334 -13.25 -38.01 29.15
C MET A 334 -14.53 -38.64 29.64
N GLY A 335 -15.61 -37.88 29.81
CA GLY A 335 -16.94 -38.41 30.07
C GLY A 335 -17.41 -39.36 28.95
N VAL A 336 -17.28 -38.92 27.70
CA VAL A 336 -17.58 -39.76 26.49
C VAL A 336 -16.69 -40.98 26.45
N TYR A 337 -15.38 -40.83 26.65
CA TYR A 337 -14.44 -41.96 26.63
C TYR A 337 -14.73 -43.00 27.73
N LYS A 338 -15.15 -42.58 28.92
CA LYS A 338 -15.57 -43.50 29.99
C LYS A 338 -16.78 -44.32 29.57
N GLU A 339 -17.76 -43.74 28.89
CA GLU A 339 -18.92 -44.48 28.33
C GLU A 339 -18.50 -45.45 27.21
N MET A 340 -17.59 -45.02 26.32
CA MET A 340 -17.04 -45.89 25.29
C MET A 340 -16.28 -47.09 25.90
N GLN A 341 -15.50 -46.86 26.97
CA GLN A 341 -14.82 -47.91 27.71
C GLN A 341 -15.79 -48.92 28.32
N LYS A 342 -16.84 -48.45 28.99
CA LYS A 342 -17.89 -49.31 29.58
C LYS A 342 -18.58 -50.18 28.54
N LYS A 343 -18.72 -49.68 27.29
CA LYS A 343 -19.27 -50.42 26.16
C LYS A 343 -18.28 -51.36 25.50
N GLY A 344 -17.01 -51.41 25.98
CA GLY A 344 -15.94 -52.24 25.43
C GLY A 344 -15.30 -51.70 24.16
N TRP A 345 -15.63 -50.50 23.71
CA TRP A 345 -15.11 -49.91 22.46
C TRP A 345 -13.64 -49.42 22.59
N LEU A 346 -13.19 -49.17 23.81
CA LEU A 346 -11.81 -48.78 24.09
C LEU A 346 -11.07 -49.96 24.80
N ASN A 347 -11.21 -51.14 24.22
CA ASN A 347 -10.46 -52.32 24.72
C ASN A 347 -8.99 -52.29 24.29
N PHE A 348 -8.14 -53.03 25.00
CA PHE A 348 -6.72 -53.06 24.74
C PHE A 348 -6.35 -53.53 23.34
N ALA A 349 -6.99 -54.58 22.85
CA ALA A 349 -6.60 -55.22 21.58
C ALA A 349 -6.79 -54.29 20.35
N GLU A 350 -7.89 -53.55 20.34
CA GLU A 350 -8.21 -52.65 19.23
C GLU A 350 -7.56 -51.29 19.42
N THR A 351 -7.58 -50.72 20.64
CA THR A 351 -7.08 -49.37 20.92
C THR A 351 -5.56 -49.27 20.87
N TYR A 352 -4.84 -50.32 21.32
CA TYR A 352 -3.37 -50.36 21.25
C TYR A 352 -2.83 -50.34 19.82
N ARG A 353 -3.55 -50.93 18.87
CA ARG A 353 -3.17 -51.04 17.45
C ARG A 353 -3.90 -50.03 16.55
N ALA A 354 -4.67 -49.12 17.13
CA ALA A 354 -5.39 -48.14 16.37
C ALA A 354 -4.43 -47.19 15.63
N ALA A 355 -4.83 -46.74 14.46
CA ALA A 355 -4.12 -45.73 13.69
C ALA A 355 -3.87 -44.46 14.49
N ASP A 356 -4.84 -44.09 15.32
CA ASP A 356 -4.78 -42.93 16.22
C ASP A 356 -5.02 -43.38 17.66
N SER A 357 -4.01 -43.20 18.52
CA SER A 357 -4.03 -43.81 19.86
C SER A 357 -4.92 -43.10 20.86
N GLY A 358 -5.02 -41.77 20.82
CA GLY A 358 -5.68 -40.99 21.87
C GLY A 358 -5.12 -41.32 23.27
N VAL A 359 -5.88 -40.89 24.32
CA VAL A 359 -5.46 -41.08 25.74
C VAL A 359 -5.41 -42.55 26.13
N TYR A 360 -6.43 -43.34 25.76
CA TYR A 360 -6.50 -44.75 26.13
C TYR A 360 -5.42 -45.58 25.42
N GLY A 361 -5.21 -45.36 24.14
CA GLY A 361 -4.14 -46.05 23.41
C GLY A 361 -2.76 -45.72 23.98
N LYS A 362 -2.51 -44.47 24.33
CA LYS A 362 -1.27 -44.05 24.98
C LYS A 362 -1.11 -44.71 26.36
N MET A 363 -2.15 -44.75 27.14
CA MET A 363 -2.15 -45.46 28.42
C MET A 363 -1.72 -46.94 28.24
N TYR A 364 -2.32 -47.64 27.30
CA TYR A 364 -1.97 -49.03 27.00
C TYR A 364 -0.57 -49.19 26.47
N GLN A 365 -0.07 -48.27 25.68
CA GLN A 365 1.34 -48.26 25.20
C GLN A 365 2.29 -48.10 26.39
N LEU A 366 2.06 -47.17 27.31
CA LEU A 366 2.88 -46.97 28.49
C LEU A 366 2.90 -48.19 29.42
N MET A 367 1.78 -48.90 29.54
CA MET A 367 1.71 -50.17 30.28
C MET A 367 2.51 -51.32 29.67
N ASN A 368 2.84 -51.22 28.37
CA ASN A 368 3.65 -52.22 27.67
C ASN A 368 5.06 -51.72 27.36
N THR A 369 5.42 -50.50 27.72
CA THR A 369 6.75 -49.94 27.57
C THR A 369 7.57 -50.27 28.80
N TYR A 370 8.52 -51.22 28.68
CA TYR A 370 9.43 -51.60 29.72
C TYR A 370 10.75 -50.86 29.62
N ASP A 371 11.20 -50.26 30.68
CA ASP A 371 12.49 -49.61 30.78
C ASP A 371 13.50 -50.61 31.42
N PRO A 372 14.48 -51.10 30.65
CA PRO A 372 15.45 -52.05 31.15
C PRO A 372 16.45 -51.45 32.14
N VAL A 373 16.58 -50.14 32.19
CA VAL A 373 17.48 -49.45 33.12
C VAL A 373 16.87 -49.37 34.52
N THR A 374 15.63 -49.01 34.59
CA THR A 374 14.89 -48.90 35.88
C THR A 374 14.24 -50.22 36.31
N GLY A 375 14.09 -51.17 35.39
CA GLY A 375 13.41 -52.45 35.64
C GLY A 375 11.88 -52.29 35.82
N GLN A 376 11.30 -51.19 35.37
CA GLN A 376 9.88 -50.87 35.55
C GLN A 376 9.18 -50.61 34.21
N PHE A 377 7.87 -50.82 34.20
CA PHE A 377 7.03 -50.33 33.11
C PHE A 377 6.78 -48.83 33.26
N ALA A 378 6.67 -48.11 32.15
CA ALA A 378 6.41 -46.67 32.11
C ALA A 378 5.09 -46.33 32.85
N LEU A 379 4.14 -47.23 32.82
CA LEU A 379 2.92 -47.16 33.64
C LEU A 379 2.62 -48.57 34.19
N MET A 380 2.48 -48.71 35.51
CA MET A 380 2.14 -50.00 36.10
C MET A 380 0.69 -50.39 35.73
N ASN A 381 0.53 -51.68 35.32
CA ASN A 381 -0.78 -52.22 34.94
C ASN A 381 -1.64 -52.55 36.17
N ILE A 382 -1.99 -51.56 36.99
CA ILE A 382 -2.89 -51.66 38.12
C ILE A 382 -3.98 -50.57 38.04
N ALA A 383 -5.15 -50.87 38.54
CA ALA A 383 -6.31 -49.99 38.44
C ALA A 383 -6.12 -48.60 39.08
N LYS A 384 -5.21 -48.45 40.05
CA LYS A 384 -4.87 -47.19 40.68
C LYS A 384 -4.14 -46.26 39.70
N THR A 385 -3.06 -46.69 39.09
CA THR A 385 -2.21 -45.92 38.20
C THR A 385 -2.93 -45.59 36.90
N GLN A 386 -3.74 -46.50 36.37
CA GLN A 386 -4.62 -46.23 35.21
C GLN A 386 -5.60 -45.11 35.50
N ARG A 387 -6.28 -45.13 36.67
CA ARG A 387 -7.20 -44.09 37.08
C ARG A 387 -6.50 -42.73 37.26
N GLU A 388 -5.32 -42.72 37.85
CA GLU A 388 -4.51 -41.51 38.04
C GLU A 388 -4.10 -40.92 36.69
N TYR A 389 -3.65 -41.73 35.74
CA TYR A 389 -3.32 -41.29 34.39
C TYR A 389 -4.53 -40.72 33.65
N LEU A 390 -5.68 -41.41 33.66
CA LEU A 390 -6.91 -40.94 33.03
C LEU A 390 -7.45 -39.67 33.69
N LYS A 391 -7.31 -39.54 35.02
CA LYS A 391 -7.67 -38.35 35.74
C LYS A 391 -6.76 -37.16 35.37
N SER A 392 -5.47 -37.38 35.17
CA SER A 392 -4.58 -36.33 34.70
C SER A 392 -4.99 -35.80 33.32
N ALA A 393 -5.42 -36.67 32.41
CA ALA A 393 -5.94 -36.29 31.10
C ALA A 393 -7.28 -35.54 31.21
N GLU A 394 -8.16 -35.92 32.14
CA GLU A 394 -9.43 -35.22 32.41
C GLU A 394 -9.21 -33.78 32.90
N MET A 395 -8.18 -33.57 33.71
CA MET A 395 -7.84 -32.28 34.32
C MET A 395 -6.98 -31.39 33.39
N ARG A 396 -6.41 -31.91 32.32
CA ARG A 396 -5.40 -31.25 31.49
C ARG A 396 -5.96 -30.03 30.77
N ASN A 397 -7.03 -30.21 30.04
CA ASN A 397 -7.73 -29.18 29.27
C ASN A 397 -6.81 -28.36 28.37
N THR A 398 -5.99 -29.04 27.57
CA THR A 398 -5.02 -28.41 26.68
C THR A 398 -5.66 -27.36 25.78
N ASP A 399 -5.08 -26.19 25.76
CA ASP A 399 -5.47 -25.12 24.82
C ASP A 399 -4.53 -25.14 23.61
N TRP A 400 -4.91 -25.91 22.58
CA TRP A 400 -4.10 -26.02 21.36
C TRP A 400 -3.97 -24.69 20.60
N PHE A 401 -4.90 -23.74 20.80
CA PHE A 401 -4.71 -22.41 20.26
C PHE A 401 -3.59 -21.66 20.98
N ASP A 402 -3.46 -21.85 22.27
CA ASP A 402 -2.36 -21.25 23.05
C ASP A 402 -1.01 -21.83 22.71
N GLU A 403 -0.94 -23.14 22.49
CA GLU A 403 0.27 -23.86 22.14
C GLU A 403 0.76 -23.56 20.72
N LEU A 404 -0.17 -23.37 19.75
CA LEU A 404 0.16 -23.29 18.34
C LEU A 404 0.16 -21.87 17.78
N PHE A 405 -0.52 -20.93 18.44
CA PHE A 405 -0.71 -19.56 17.96
C PHE A 405 -0.21 -18.55 18.98
N ARG A 406 0.07 -17.37 18.47
CA ARG A 406 0.39 -16.19 19.29
C ARG A 406 -0.34 -14.96 18.78
N THR A 407 -0.63 -14.02 19.68
CA THR A 407 -1.03 -12.69 19.23
C THR A 407 0.15 -12.08 18.48
N ASN A 408 -0.07 -11.77 17.22
CA ASN A 408 0.95 -11.28 16.30
C ASN A 408 0.72 -9.81 15.99
N ILE A 409 1.78 -9.02 16.05
CA ILE A 409 1.81 -7.63 15.58
C ILE A 409 2.76 -7.57 14.39
N MET A 410 2.19 -7.57 13.19
CA MET A 410 2.94 -7.29 11.97
C MET A 410 3.11 -5.78 11.84
N HIS A 411 4.29 -5.33 11.43
CA HIS A 411 4.52 -3.93 11.11
C HIS A 411 5.28 -3.78 9.80
N ASN A 412 4.91 -2.75 9.04
CA ASN A 412 5.56 -2.37 7.80
C ASN A 412 5.86 -0.87 7.84
N HIS A 413 7.11 -0.52 7.62
CA HIS A 413 7.57 0.85 7.58
C HIS A 413 8.12 1.15 6.20
N SER A 414 7.67 2.22 5.58
CA SER A 414 8.09 2.65 4.26
C SER A 414 8.41 4.14 4.28
N VAL A 415 9.60 4.48 3.80
CA VAL A 415 10.02 5.87 3.59
C VAL A 415 10.24 6.07 2.11
N SER A 416 9.65 7.10 1.52
CA SER A 416 9.88 7.43 0.13
C SER A 416 10.17 8.91 -0.06
N LEU A 417 11.05 9.18 -1.02
CA LEU A 417 11.44 10.51 -1.46
C LEU A 417 11.12 10.64 -2.93
N SER A 418 10.30 11.63 -3.28
CA SER A 418 10.02 12.01 -4.67
C SER A 418 10.44 13.45 -4.88
N SER A 419 11.26 13.69 -5.89
CA SER A 419 11.68 15.04 -6.26
C SER A 419 11.94 15.10 -7.75
N GLY A 420 11.90 16.33 -8.32
CA GLY A 420 12.23 16.49 -9.72
C GLY A 420 12.11 17.91 -10.24
N THR A 421 12.78 18.11 -11.36
CA THR A 421 12.68 19.26 -12.24
C THR A 421 12.21 18.76 -13.62
N GLU A 422 12.01 19.66 -14.57
CA GLU A 422 11.71 19.26 -15.95
C GLU A 422 12.83 18.44 -16.61
N LYS A 423 14.08 18.63 -16.17
CA LYS A 423 15.26 17.93 -16.71
C LYS A 423 15.55 16.61 -16.03
N ALA A 424 15.25 16.48 -14.75
CA ALA A 424 15.52 15.26 -14.01
C ALA A 424 14.49 15.07 -12.89
N SER A 425 14.00 13.86 -12.74
CA SER A 425 13.11 13.48 -11.63
C SER A 425 13.52 12.13 -11.07
N PHE A 426 13.33 11.93 -9.77
CA PHE A 426 13.63 10.67 -9.13
C PHE A 426 12.60 10.34 -8.05
N TYR A 427 12.40 9.05 -7.86
CA TYR A 427 11.69 8.45 -6.75
C TYR A 427 12.61 7.43 -6.11
N ALA A 428 12.80 7.51 -4.83
CA ALA A 428 13.56 6.54 -4.05
C ALA A 428 12.74 6.10 -2.84
N SER A 429 12.77 4.81 -2.51
CA SER A 429 12.08 4.28 -1.34
C SER A 429 12.90 3.21 -0.63
N LEU A 430 12.67 3.10 0.66
CA LEU A 430 13.16 2.02 1.52
C LEU A 430 11.98 1.51 2.34
N SER A 431 11.83 0.19 2.44
CA SER A 431 10.83 -0.38 3.33
C SER A 431 11.35 -1.56 4.14
N ALA A 432 10.71 -1.78 5.29
CA ALA A 432 10.97 -2.89 6.19
C ALA A 432 9.64 -3.46 6.68
N LEU A 433 9.34 -4.69 6.27
CA LEU A 433 8.21 -5.48 6.75
C LEU A 433 8.74 -6.51 7.75
N VAL A 434 8.15 -6.55 8.92
CA VAL A 434 8.42 -7.56 9.95
C VAL A 434 7.10 -8.19 10.38
N ASP A 435 6.96 -9.47 10.11
CA ASP A 435 5.83 -10.30 10.53
C ASP A 435 6.36 -11.46 11.37
N PRO A 436 6.22 -11.40 12.70
CA PRO A 436 6.62 -12.51 13.58
C PRO A 436 5.89 -13.82 13.33
N GLY A 437 4.78 -13.75 12.56
CA GLY A 437 3.93 -14.90 12.26
C GLY A 437 2.82 -15.13 13.30
N TRP A 438 1.66 -15.55 12.84
CA TRP A 438 0.51 -15.86 13.69
C TRP A 438 0.62 -17.24 14.33
N THR A 439 1.16 -18.20 13.60
CA THR A 439 1.48 -19.53 14.12
C THR A 439 2.89 -19.57 14.71
N GLN A 440 3.10 -20.41 15.72
CA GLN A 440 4.43 -20.69 16.26
C GLN A 440 5.34 -21.14 15.10
N GLN A 441 6.63 -20.84 15.18
CA GLN A 441 7.64 -21.23 14.20
C GLN A 441 7.47 -20.63 12.78
N SER A 442 6.60 -19.65 12.56
CA SER A 442 6.51 -18.91 11.31
C SER A 442 6.96 -17.47 11.49
N SER A 443 7.66 -16.90 10.50
CA SER A 443 8.01 -15.48 10.49
C SER A 443 8.44 -15.03 9.10
N VAL A 444 8.27 -13.74 8.81
CA VAL A 444 8.74 -13.10 7.57
C VAL A 444 9.34 -11.74 7.88
N ASN A 445 10.57 -11.52 7.42
CA ASN A 445 11.20 -10.22 7.36
C ASN A 445 11.53 -9.89 5.91
N ARG A 446 11.07 -8.75 5.40
CA ARG A 446 11.37 -8.29 4.04
C ARG A 446 11.87 -6.85 4.08
N TYR A 447 12.98 -6.60 3.42
CA TYR A 447 13.55 -5.28 3.24
C TYR A 447 13.58 -4.99 1.75
N THR A 448 13.14 -3.81 1.34
CA THR A 448 13.14 -3.39 -0.06
C THR A 448 13.79 -2.03 -0.23
N ALA A 449 14.44 -1.84 -1.37
CA ALA A 449 14.97 -0.57 -1.80
C ALA A 449 14.64 -0.37 -3.29
N ASN A 450 14.07 0.79 -3.64
CA ASN A 450 13.73 1.12 -5.01
C ASN A 450 14.27 2.49 -5.37
N LEU A 451 14.72 2.63 -6.61
CA LEU A 451 15.18 3.88 -7.18
C LEU A 451 14.72 3.97 -8.63
N ASN A 452 13.90 4.96 -8.94
CA ASN A 452 13.49 5.29 -10.28
C ASN A 452 13.95 6.71 -10.59
N ALA A 453 14.81 6.88 -11.59
CA ALA A 453 15.32 8.17 -12.03
C ALA A 453 15.06 8.36 -13.52
N THR A 454 14.56 9.53 -13.89
CA THR A 454 14.35 9.94 -15.28
C THR A 454 15.18 11.18 -15.55
N PHE A 455 15.96 11.14 -16.61
CA PHE A 455 16.78 12.26 -17.09
C PHE A 455 16.33 12.65 -18.51
N ASN A 456 15.81 13.85 -18.66
CA ASN A 456 15.45 14.45 -19.95
C ASN A 456 16.67 15.23 -20.47
N ILE A 457 17.50 14.57 -21.27
CA ILE A 457 18.72 15.15 -21.85
C ILE A 457 18.35 16.25 -22.86
N SER A 458 17.29 16.00 -23.64
CA SER A 458 16.72 16.96 -24.58
C SER A 458 15.20 16.74 -24.68
N LYS A 459 14.51 17.57 -25.47
CA LYS A 459 13.08 17.37 -25.76
C LYS A 459 12.80 16.06 -26.50
N THR A 460 13.80 15.50 -27.15
CA THR A 460 13.69 14.29 -27.96
C THR A 460 14.37 13.07 -27.33
N LEU A 461 15.20 13.24 -26.31
CA LEU A 461 16.00 12.17 -25.72
C LEU A 461 15.84 12.14 -24.19
N SER A 462 15.42 11.01 -23.67
CA SER A 462 15.38 10.75 -22.22
C SER A 462 15.96 9.40 -21.86
N ILE A 463 16.51 9.30 -20.66
CA ILE A 463 17.01 8.07 -20.05
C ILE A 463 16.22 7.82 -18.77
N ASN A 464 15.70 6.60 -18.62
CA ASN A 464 15.10 6.12 -17.38
C ASN A 464 16.00 5.03 -16.78
N LEU A 465 16.30 5.17 -15.50
CA LEU A 465 17.00 4.17 -14.70
C LEU A 465 16.03 3.65 -13.64
N ILE A 466 15.81 2.35 -13.60
CA ILE A 466 14.93 1.70 -12.66
C ILE A 466 15.77 0.62 -11.95
N SER A 467 15.89 0.73 -10.65
CA SER A 467 16.60 -0.25 -9.83
C SER A 467 15.71 -0.65 -8.66
N SER A 468 15.59 -1.93 -8.42
CA SER A 468 14.92 -2.46 -7.23
C SER A 468 15.74 -3.59 -6.62
N ALA A 469 15.74 -3.64 -5.31
CA ALA A 469 16.35 -4.70 -4.53
C ALA A 469 15.37 -5.14 -3.43
N SER A 470 15.27 -6.44 -3.20
CA SER A 470 14.48 -7.04 -2.14
C SER A 470 15.28 -8.14 -1.47
N TYR A 471 15.32 -8.15 -0.15
CA TYR A 471 15.82 -9.23 0.66
C TYR A 471 14.72 -9.72 1.57
N ARG A 472 14.41 -11.02 1.48
CA ARG A 472 13.40 -11.69 2.31
C ARG A 472 14.03 -12.84 3.08
N LYS A 473 13.84 -12.81 4.39
CA LYS A 473 14.11 -13.94 5.29
C LYS A 473 12.79 -14.46 5.82
N GLN A 474 12.50 -15.73 5.59
CA GLN A 474 11.25 -16.35 6.01
C GLN A 474 11.52 -17.68 6.69
N ARG A 475 10.85 -17.94 7.81
CA ARG A 475 10.74 -19.26 8.42
C ARG A 475 9.31 -19.75 8.22
N ALA A 476 9.17 -20.98 7.79
CA ALA A 476 7.87 -21.62 7.59
C ALA A 476 7.95 -23.06 8.11
N PRO A 477 6.83 -23.66 8.56
CA PRO A 477 6.78 -25.10 8.82
C PRO A 477 7.18 -25.88 7.58
N GLY A 478 7.95 -26.91 7.74
CA GLY A 478 8.28 -27.84 6.68
C GLY A 478 7.03 -28.60 6.27
N THR A 479 6.84 -28.74 4.97
CA THR A 479 5.83 -29.64 4.41
C THR A 479 6.59 -30.71 3.65
N LEU A 480 6.32 -31.97 3.98
CA LEU A 480 6.90 -33.08 3.24
C LEU A 480 6.05 -33.28 1.97
N SER A 481 6.72 -33.38 0.83
CA SER A 481 6.09 -33.69 -0.45
C SER A 481 5.33 -35.00 -0.39
N GLN A 482 4.20 -35.11 -1.09
CA GLN A 482 3.54 -36.39 -1.30
C GLN A 482 4.53 -37.37 -1.99
N SER A 483 4.86 -38.46 -1.34
CA SER A 483 5.52 -39.56 -2.00
C SER A 483 4.51 -40.65 -2.35
N ILE A 484 4.49 -41.04 -3.61
CA ILE A 484 3.73 -42.22 -4.05
C ILE A 484 4.61 -43.43 -3.74
N ASP A 485 4.09 -44.36 -2.94
CA ASP A 485 4.73 -45.62 -2.75
C ASP A 485 4.74 -46.38 -4.10
N PRO A 486 5.91 -46.61 -4.71
CA PRO A 486 6.00 -47.24 -6.03
C PRO A 486 5.55 -48.71 -6.04
N VAL A 487 5.43 -49.32 -4.88
CA VAL A 487 5.05 -50.73 -4.74
C VAL A 487 3.52 -50.89 -4.60
N TYR A 488 2.91 -50.06 -3.78
CA TYR A 488 1.49 -50.20 -3.46
C TYR A 488 0.61 -49.13 -4.13
N GLY A 489 1.21 -48.14 -4.79
CA GLY A 489 0.46 -47.01 -5.41
C GLY A 489 -0.24 -46.12 -4.39
N GLU A 490 0.02 -46.28 -3.11
CA GLU A 490 -0.58 -45.46 -2.05
C GLU A 490 0.11 -44.11 -1.93
N VAL A 491 -0.68 -43.06 -1.83
CA VAL A 491 -0.17 -41.72 -1.53
C VAL A 491 0.11 -41.63 -0.04
N ARG A 492 1.37 -41.68 0.35
CA ARG A 492 1.77 -41.35 1.71
C ARG A 492 1.76 -39.82 1.84
N ARG A 493 0.80 -39.30 2.56
CA ARG A 493 0.84 -37.94 3.08
C ARG A 493 1.61 -37.97 4.39
N ASP A 494 2.83 -37.51 4.36
CA ASP A 494 3.56 -37.22 5.57
C ASP A 494 2.94 -35.93 6.16
N PHE A 495 2.01 -36.11 7.07
CA PHE A 495 1.41 -35.13 7.97
C PHE A 495 1.24 -33.72 7.41
N ASP A 496 0.14 -33.49 6.71
CA ASP A 496 -0.33 -32.13 6.41
C ASP A 496 -0.76 -31.47 7.71
N ILE A 497 0.16 -30.73 8.32
CA ILE A 497 -0.06 -30.08 9.60
C ILE A 497 -0.58 -28.66 9.34
N ASN A 498 -1.89 -28.56 9.30
CA ASN A 498 -2.54 -27.26 9.42
C ASN A 498 -2.78 -26.98 10.92
N PRO A 499 -2.05 -26.03 11.55
CA PRO A 499 -2.18 -25.80 13.00
C PRO A 499 -3.59 -25.44 13.43
N TYR A 500 -4.32 -24.71 12.60
CA TYR A 500 -5.69 -24.31 12.89
C TYR A 500 -6.66 -25.51 12.88
N SER A 501 -6.56 -26.35 11.86
CA SER A 501 -7.32 -27.59 11.78
C SER A 501 -6.94 -28.54 12.91
N TYR A 502 -5.66 -28.60 13.27
CA TYR A 502 -5.17 -29.42 14.37
C TYR A 502 -5.78 -28.98 15.70
N ALA A 503 -5.79 -27.67 16.00
CA ALA A 503 -6.40 -27.14 17.22
C ALA A 503 -7.90 -27.44 17.32
N LEU A 504 -8.63 -27.36 16.20
CA LEU A 504 -10.06 -27.64 16.16
C LEU A 504 -10.40 -29.11 16.32
N ASN A 505 -9.59 -30.02 15.78
CA ASN A 505 -9.92 -31.45 15.65
C ASN A 505 -9.15 -32.35 16.65
N THR A 506 -8.19 -31.80 17.39
CA THR A 506 -7.41 -32.58 18.34
C THR A 506 -8.02 -32.53 19.73
N SER A 507 -8.08 -33.69 20.38
CA SER A 507 -8.61 -33.80 21.73
C SER A 507 -7.82 -32.93 22.72
N ARG A 508 -8.51 -32.19 23.53
CA ARG A 508 -7.96 -31.35 24.62
C ARG A 508 -7.46 -32.19 25.81
N THR A 509 -7.67 -33.50 25.77
CA THR A 509 -7.15 -34.46 26.77
C THR A 509 -5.69 -34.82 26.51
N LEU A 510 -5.16 -34.56 25.29
CA LEU A 510 -3.79 -34.87 24.92
C LEU A 510 -2.81 -33.84 25.47
N SER A 511 -1.59 -34.29 25.80
CA SER A 511 -0.50 -33.41 26.22
C SER A 511 0.32 -32.91 25.04
N PRO A 512 0.72 -31.62 25.01
CA PRO A 512 1.63 -31.10 24.02
C PRO A 512 3.04 -31.74 24.11
N ASP A 513 3.41 -32.27 25.28
CA ASP A 513 4.73 -32.84 25.54
C ASP A 513 4.84 -34.33 25.20
N GLU A 514 3.72 -35.00 24.91
CA GLU A 514 3.69 -36.44 24.68
C GLU A 514 3.57 -36.81 23.18
N PHE A 515 4.20 -37.89 22.77
CA PHE A 515 3.97 -38.52 21.47
C PHE A 515 2.74 -39.43 21.55
N TYR A 516 1.84 -39.29 20.60
CA TYR A 516 0.68 -40.17 20.40
C TYR A 516 0.80 -40.86 19.05
N THR A 517 0.17 -42.02 18.88
CA THR A 517 0.10 -42.64 17.56
C THR A 517 -0.84 -41.83 16.66
N ARG A 518 -0.37 -41.46 15.48
CA ARG A 518 -1.15 -40.90 14.40
C ARG A 518 -0.72 -41.55 13.09
N ASN A 519 -1.69 -42.07 12.32
CA ASN A 519 -1.41 -42.87 11.13
C ASN A 519 -0.36 -43.98 11.39
N TYR A 520 -0.55 -44.73 12.48
CA TYR A 520 0.35 -45.83 12.92
C TYR A 520 1.78 -45.40 13.30
N SER A 521 2.09 -44.12 13.35
CA SER A 521 3.42 -43.61 13.71
C SER A 521 3.38 -42.71 14.93
N PRO A 522 4.44 -42.65 15.75
CA PRO A 522 4.55 -41.65 16.81
C PRO A 522 4.54 -40.24 16.24
N PHE A 523 3.70 -39.40 16.78
CA PHE A 523 3.50 -38.01 16.35
C PHE A 523 3.36 -37.07 17.52
N ASN A 524 4.03 -35.91 17.47
CA ASN A 524 3.84 -34.79 18.36
C ASN A 524 3.98 -33.51 17.53
N ILE A 525 2.92 -32.70 17.49
CA ILE A 525 2.91 -31.48 16.65
C ILE A 525 3.96 -30.45 17.08
N MET A 526 4.23 -30.32 18.38
CA MET A 526 5.23 -29.37 18.86
C MET A 526 6.62 -29.78 18.42
N TYR A 527 6.92 -31.07 18.52
CA TYR A 527 8.17 -31.64 18.04
C TYR A 527 8.35 -31.47 16.52
N GLU A 528 7.27 -31.66 15.76
CA GLU A 528 7.31 -31.47 14.29
C GLU A 528 7.57 -30.01 13.94
N LEU A 529 6.87 -29.07 14.56
CA LEU A 529 7.05 -27.64 14.32
C LEU A 529 8.46 -27.15 14.70
N ASP A 530 9.06 -27.72 15.72
CA ASP A 530 10.41 -27.35 16.17
C ASP A 530 11.52 -27.94 15.30
N ASN A 531 11.33 -29.14 14.75
CA ASN A 531 12.34 -29.87 14.02
C ASN A 531 12.11 -29.92 12.51
N ASN A 532 10.87 -29.75 12.05
CA ASN A 532 10.52 -29.78 10.65
C ASN A 532 10.13 -28.36 10.18
N TYR A 533 11.12 -27.57 9.83
CA TYR A 533 10.93 -26.20 9.36
C TYR A 533 11.86 -25.88 8.20
N MET A 534 11.53 -24.86 7.48
CA MET A 534 12.31 -24.33 6.37
C MET A 534 12.69 -22.88 6.61
N ASN A 535 13.95 -22.55 6.37
CA ASN A 535 14.44 -21.19 6.30
C ASN A 535 14.67 -20.81 4.83
N LEU A 536 13.97 -19.77 4.39
CA LEU A 536 14.13 -19.22 3.06
C LEU A 536 14.85 -17.89 3.13
N HIS A 537 15.83 -17.72 2.26
CA HIS A 537 16.53 -16.47 2.03
C HIS A 537 16.39 -16.17 0.54
N VAL A 538 15.62 -15.16 0.21
CA VAL A 538 15.37 -14.76 -1.18
C VAL A 538 15.95 -13.37 -1.39
N VAL A 539 16.77 -13.23 -2.41
CA VAL A 539 17.35 -11.96 -2.84
C VAL A 539 16.91 -11.71 -4.28
N ASP A 540 16.16 -10.64 -4.48
CA ASP A 540 15.75 -10.19 -5.81
C ASP A 540 16.45 -8.87 -6.11
N MET A 541 17.14 -8.78 -7.23
CA MET A 541 17.78 -7.55 -7.69
C MET A 541 17.42 -7.31 -9.14
N LYS A 542 16.96 -6.13 -9.45
CA LYS A 542 16.61 -5.69 -10.79
C LYS A 542 17.29 -4.37 -11.09
N PHE A 543 17.95 -4.30 -12.21
CA PHE A 543 18.48 -3.07 -12.77
C PHE A 543 18.06 -2.95 -14.23
N GLN A 544 17.44 -1.84 -14.57
CA GLN A 544 16.93 -1.57 -15.91
C GLN A 544 17.33 -0.16 -16.34
N SER A 545 17.79 -0.03 -17.57
CA SER A 545 18.03 1.25 -18.22
C SER A 545 17.20 1.30 -19.50
N GLU A 546 16.46 2.37 -19.69
CA GLU A 546 15.63 2.60 -20.87
C GLU A 546 16.04 3.92 -21.52
N LEU A 547 16.44 3.87 -22.78
CA LEU A 547 16.71 5.04 -23.62
C LEU A 547 15.50 5.28 -24.52
N LYS A 548 14.88 6.45 -24.40
CA LYS A 548 13.79 6.90 -25.26
C LYS A 548 14.28 8.02 -26.17
N TRP A 549 14.27 7.75 -27.46
CA TRP A 549 14.60 8.74 -28.47
C TRP A 549 13.43 8.95 -29.42
N LYS A 550 12.96 10.20 -29.50
CA LYS A 550 11.86 10.63 -30.37
C LYS A 550 12.38 11.71 -31.33
N PRO A 551 13.04 11.34 -32.43
CA PRO A 551 13.71 12.31 -33.32
C PRO A 551 12.72 13.24 -34.02
N ILE A 552 11.51 12.77 -34.29
CA ILE A 552 10.47 13.50 -35.04
C ILE A 552 9.15 13.36 -34.27
N GLN A 553 8.36 14.45 -34.26
CA GLN A 553 7.03 14.44 -33.68
C GLN A 553 6.10 13.54 -34.52
N GLY A 554 5.56 12.45 -33.89
CA GLY A 554 4.68 11.48 -34.55
C GLY A 554 5.33 10.13 -34.89
N LEU A 555 6.60 9.94 -34.59
CA LEU A 555 7.31 8.66 -34.64
C LEU A 555 7.45 8.04 -33.22
#